data_5f4e5250f25130d6bb1469f6434c5d87
#
_entry.id   5f4e5250f25130d6bb1469f6434c5d87
#
_cell.length_a   1.000
_cell.length_b   1.000
_cell.length_c   1.000
_cell.angle_alpha   90.00
_cell.angle_beta   90.00
_cell.angle_gamma   90.00
#
_symmetry.space_group_name_H-M   'P 1'
#
loop_
_entity.id
_entity.type
_entity.pdbx_description
1 polymer ?
#
loop_
_entity_poly.entity_id
_entity_poly.type
_entity_poly.pdbx_seq_one_letter_code
_entity_poly.pdbx_strand_id
1 'polypeptide(L)' 'MEQKFDSLDLQGYYAGLSKKEKSSLLFYLTKEYDMTCSTIRRKLAGNQGFGLNTLERMACHEAIKNENLWRH' A
#
# COMPACT_ATOMS: atom_id res chain seq x y z
N MET A 1 10.58 -9.21 19.82
CA MET A 1 10.72 -8.73 18.65
C MET A 1 9.51 -8.26 18.02
N GLU A 2 9.45 -7.13 17.64
CA GLU A 2 8.29 -6.64 17.12
C GLU A 2 8.14 -6.98 15.70
N GLN A 3 6.94 -6.94 15.24
CA GLN A 3 6.64 -7.20 13.90
C GLN A 3 6.78 -5.97 13.08
N LYS A 4 7.61 -6.02 12.09
CA LYS A 4 7.77 -4.88 11.27
C LYS A 4 6.54 -4.52 10.53
N PHE A 5 5.78 -5.51 10.11
CA PHE A 5 4.56 -5.26 9.39
C PHE A 5 3.55 -4.51 10.21
N ASP A 6 3.50 -4.84 11.50
CA ASP A 6 2.53 -4.20 12.35
C ASP A 6 2.94 -2.81 12.76
N SER A 7 4.23 -2.57 12.78
CA SER A 7 4.69 -1.27 13.22
C SER A 7 4.74 -0.21 12.12
N LEU A 8 4.62 -0.63 10.87
CA LEU A 8 4.65 0.34 9.79
C LEU A 8 3.27 0.92 9.55
N ASP A 9 3.18 2.23 9.57
CA ASP A 9 1.94 2.92 9.30
C ASP A 9 1.75 3.05 7.79
N LEU A 10 1.09 2.06 7.20
CA LEU A 10 0.88 2.05 5.76
C LEU A 10 0.02 3.19 5.28
N GLN A 11 -0.95 3.58 6.09
CA GLN A 11 -1.81 4.69 5.72
C GLN A 11 -1.04 6.00 5.73
N GLY A 12 -0.16 6.17 6.72
CA GLY A 12 0.67 7.35 6.79
C GLY A 12 1.65 7.40 5.63
N TYR A 13 2.22 6.25 5.29
CA TYR A 13 3.15 6.18 4.18
C TYR A 13 2.45 6.61 2.88
N TYR A 14 1.26 6.05 2.66
CA TYR A 14 0.50 6.36 1.46
C TYR A 14 0.13 7.84 1.41
N ALA A 15 -0.30 8.37 2.54
CA ALA A 15 -0.69 9.78 2.61
C ALA A 15 0.46 10.72 2.28
N GLY A 16 1.68 10.28 2.55
CA GLY A 16 2.85 11.09 2.26
C GLY A 16 3.31 11.07 0.82
N LEU A 17 2.72 10.21 0.01
CA LEU A 17 3.10 10.12 -1.40
C LEU A 17 2.45 11.22 -2.22
N SER A 18 3.08 11.61 -3.30
CA SER A 18 2.47 12.58 -4.20
C SER A 18 1.35 11.86 -4.95
N LYS A 19 0.52 12.63 -5.62
CA LYS A 19 -0.58 12.09 -6.37
C LYS A 19 -0.10 11.08 -7.38
N LYS A 20 0.98 11.41 -8.06
CA LYS A 20 1.55 10.54 -9.06
C LYS A 20 2.07 9.26 -8.43
N GLU A 21 2.74 9.37 -7.29
CA GLU A 21 3.28 8.23 -6.60
C GLU A 21 2.17 7.32 -6.08
N LYS A 22 1.09 7.92 -5.61
CA LYS A 22 -0.05 7.13 -5.14
C LYS A 22 -0.61 6.29 -6.28
N SER A 23 -0.77 6.89 -7.43
CA SER A 23 -1.27 6.17 -8.60
C SER A 23 -0.32 5.06 -9.01
N SER A 24 0.97 5.34 -8.97
CA SER A 24 1.98 4.36 -9.34
C SER A 24 1.94 3.16 -8.40
N LEU A 25 1.81 3.43 -7.11
CA LEU A 25 1.75 2.36 -6.13
C LEU A 25 0.51 1.49 -6.35
N LEU A 26 -0.64 2.13 -6.55
CA LEU A 26 -1.87 1.38 -6.75
C LEU A 26 -1.80 0.53 -8.02
N PHE A 27 -1.22 1.08 -9.05
CA PHE A 27 -1.07 0.37 -10.30
C PHE A 27 -0.14 -0.83 -10.12
N TYR A 28 0.95 -0.62 -9.37
CA TYR A 28 1.89 -1.68 -9.10
C TYR A 28 1.22 -2.82 -8.33
N LEU A 29 0.46 -2.49 -7.31
CA LEU A 29 -0.23 -3.49 -6.52
C LEU A 29 -1.27 -4.25 -7.35
N THR A 30 -1.98 -3.53 -8.20
CA THR A 30 -2.98 -4.16 -9.05
C THR A 30 -2.32 -5.12 -10.02
N LYS A 31 -1.23 -4.69 -10.60
CA LYS A 31 -0.54 -5.48 -11.59
C LYS A 31 0.19 -6.68 -11.02
N GLU A 32 0.92 -6.48 -9.94
CA GLU A 32 1.74 -7.54 -9.37
C GLU A 32 0.99 -8.49 -8.47
N TYR A 33 -0.05 -8.02 -7.80
CA TYR A 33 -0.76 -8.82 -6.83
C TYR A 33 -2.23 -9.00 -7.13
N ASP A 34 -2.64 -8.57 -8.31
CA ASP A 34 -4.01 -8.73 -8.76
C ASP A 34 -5.05 -8.20 -7.77
N MET A 35 -4.75 -7.07 -7.19
CA MET A 35 -5.66 -6.44 -6.25
C MET A 35 -6.49 -5.39 -6.94
N THR A 36 -7.69 -5.17 -6.41
CA THR A 36 -8.57 -4.15 -6.97
C THR A 36 -8.08 -2.79 -6.52
N CYS A 37 -7.75 -1.95 -7.48
CA CYS A 37 -7.22 -0.63 -7.22
C CYS A 37 -8.09 0.20 -6.30
N SER A 38 -9.37 0.25 -6.58
CA SER A 38 -10.25 1.09 -5.77
C SER A 38 -10.38 0.58 -4.34
N THR A 39 -10.36 -0.74 -4.15
CA THR A 39 -10.43 -1.32 -2.82
C THR A 39 -9.19 -0.96 -2.01
N ILE A 40 -8.02 -1.13 -2.61
CA ILE A 40 -6.78 -0.83 -1.93
C ILE A 40 -6.67 0.67 -1.64
N ARG A 41 -7.08 1.49 -2.58
CA ARG A 41 -7.03 2.93 -2.39
C ARG A 41 -7.89 3.35 -1.20
N ARG A 42 -9.08 2.76 -1.09
CA ARG A 42 -9.98 3.09 -0.02
C ARG A 42 -9.39 2.72 1.33
N LYS A 43 -8.78 1.54 1.39
CA LYS A 43 -8.17 1.06 2.64
C LYS A 43 -6.96 1.89 3.03
N LEU A 44 -6.14 2.25 2.05
CA LEU A 44 -4.96 3.05 2.33
C LEU A 44 -5.31 4.49 2.67
N ALA A 45 -6.45 4.95 2.18
CA ALA A 45 -6.89 6.30 2.49
C ALA A 45 -7.49 6.39 3.89
N GLY A 46 -7.62 5.26 4.57
CA GLY A 46 -8.09 5.28 5.94
C GLY A 46 -9.58 5.33 6.14
N ASN A 47 -10.32 4.81 5.16
CA ASN A 47 -11.76 4.79 5.30
C ASN A 47 -12.13 3.88 6.44
N GLN A 48 -13.12 4.35 7.23
CA GLN A 48 -13.56 3.65 8.36
C GLN A 48 -14.08 2.32 8.10
N GLY A 49 -13.78 1.38 8.92
CA GLY A 49 -14.27 0.04 8.80
C GLY A 49 -13.50 -0.82 7.85
N PHE A 50 -12.52 -0.27 7.18
CA PHE A 50 -11.73 -1.05 6.27
C PHE A 50 -10.30 -1.11 6.73
N GLY A 51 -9.82 -2.32 6.94
CA GLY A 51 -8.43 -2.51 7.30
C GLY A 51 -7.80 -3.39 6.26
N LEU A 52 -6.50 -3.32 6.14
CA LEU A 52 -5.80 -4.19 5.24
C LEU A 52 -5.71 -5.58 5.86
N ASN A 53 -5.98 -6.61 5.07
CA ASN A 53 -5.84 -7.96 5.59
C ASN A 53 -4.36 -8.33 5.49
N THR A 54 -4.01 -9.53 5.95
CA THR A 54 -2.61 -9.93 6.00
C THR A 54 -1.95 -9.92 4.63
N LEU A 55 -2.62 -10.43 3.63
CA LEU A 55 -2.08 -10.47 2.28
C LEU A 55 -1.86 -9.08 1.74
N GLU A 56 -2.83 -8.20 1.97
CA GLU A 56 -2.72 -6.83 1.50
C GLU A 56 -1.57 -6.11 2.18
N ARG A 57 -1.40 -6.36 3.46
CA ARG A 57 -0.32 -5.74 4.20
C ARG A 57 1.01 -6.21 3.67
N MET A 58 1.15 -7.50 3.45
CA MET A 58 2.38 -8.06 2.93
C MET A 58 2.70 -7.51 1.55
N ALA A 59 1.69 -7.38 0.71
CA ALA A 59 1.89 -6.82 -0.62
C ALA A 59 2.36 -5.38 -0.55
N CYS A 60 1.78 -4.59 0.35
CA CYS A 60 2.19 -3.21 0.51
C CYS A 60 3.62 -3.12 1.02
N HIS A 61 4.00 -3.98 1.95
CA HIS A 61 5.36 -3.96 2.47
C HIS A 61 6.36 -4.34 1.39
N GLU A 62 6.00 -5.30 0.54
CA GLU A 62 6.87 -5.67 -0.56
C GLU A 62 7.00 -4.53 -1.56
N ALA A 63 5.91 -3.84 -1.81
CA ALA A 63 5.92 -2.70 -2.71
C ALA A 63 6.84 -1.60 -2.16
N ILE A 64 6.79 -1.38 -0.86
CA ILE A 64 7.63 -0.37 -0.24
C ILE A 64 9.10 -0.74 -0.35
N LYS A 65 9.39 -2.01 -0.16
CA LYS A 65 10.76 -2.50 -0.29
C LYS A 65 11.26 -2.29 -1.71
N ASN A 66 10.38 -2.38 -2.67
CA ASN A 66 10.73 -2.26 -4.07
C ASN A 66 10.25 -0.97 -4.68
N GLU A 67 10.22 0.08 -3.88
CA GLU A 67 9.66 1.33 -4.36
C GLU A 67 10.40 1.91 -5.57
N ASN A 68 11.62 1.51 -5.79
CA ASN A 68 12.32 1.97 -6.96
C ASN A 68 11.73 1.42 -8.25
N LEU A 69 10.84 0.43 -8.16
CA LEU A 69 10.20 -0.12 -9.33
C LEU A 69 8.99 0.71 -9.76
N TRP A 70 8.36 1.40 -8.85
CA TRP A 70 7.16 2.17 -9.16
C TRP A 70 7.26 3.65 -8.75
N ARG A 71 8.14 3.96 -7.85
CA ARG A 71 8.26 5.32 -7.37
C ARG A 71 9.40 6.03 -8.10
N HIS A 72 9.05 6.94 -8.93
CA HIS A 72 10.07 7.63 -9.73
C HIS A 72 10.15 9.10 -9.46
#